data_d91c4753d5d1598994b0eeb063edd6bc
#
_entry.id   d91c4753d5d1598994b0eeb063edd6bc
#
_cell.length_a   1.000
_cell.length_b   1.000
_cell.length_c   1.000
_cell.angle_alpha   90.00
_cell.angle_beta   90.00
_cell.angle_gamma   90.00
#
_symmetry.space_group_name_H-M   'P 1'
#
loop_
_entity.id
_entity.type
_entity.pdbx_description
1 polymer ?
#
loop_
_entity_poly.entity_id
_entity_poly.type
_entity_poly.pdbx_seq_one_letter_code
_entity_poly.pdbx_strand_id
1 'polypeptide(L)'
;YWRERPGTGRRVSSGGAKIIFSDTNTHHRGEENYRRSGVTDPMRIEKDAFFAHQVMWNGWVDTEEDNTYIIGHWNYPANTVKPVYVVSTGEEVELFLNSQSLGKGKREYNFLFTFDNVAFKAGKLEAVSYNKAGKEISRYAVSTVGEPAGLKLTTIQNPEGFHADGADLALIQVEVVDKDGKRCPLDNRTIQFDLKGNAEWRGGIAQGKDNYILNTSLPVECGINRALIRSTTQAGKITLTAKAEGLPSATITLETLPVKVSNGLSTYLPQMTLKGNLDKGKTPLTPSYKDTKRDIRIVSAKAGANNETVNQSFDDNERSEWMNDGKLSTAWITVSYTHLRA
;
A
#
# COMPACT_ATOMS: atom_id res chain seq x y z
N TYR A 1 -14.12 8.08 -5.06
CA TYR A 1 -13.52 7.32 -6.16
C TYR A 1 -13.79 5.81 -6.05
N TRP A 2 -13.66 5.24 -4.89
CA TRP A 2 -13.68 3.79 -4.67
C TRP A 2 -15.01 3.25 -4.16
N ARG A 3 -16.07 4.06 -4.17
CA ARG A 3 -17.41 3.64 -3.73
C ARG A 3 -18.16 2.81 -4.75
N GLU A 4 -17.84 2.97 -6.03
CA GLU A 4 -18.53 2.31 -7.12
C GLU A 4 -17.49 1.70 -8.08
N ARG A 5 -17.82 0.54 -8.62
CA ARG A 5 -16.98 -0.10 -9.63
C ARG A 5 -16.82 0.84 -10.84
N PRO A 6 -15.60 1.07 -11.37
CA PRO A 6 -15.42 1.86 -12.57
C PRO A 6 -16.32 1.37 -13.71
N GLY A 7 -16.98 2.29 -14.38
CA GLY A 7 -17.88 2.01 -15.50
C GLY A 7 -19.30 1.52 -15.14
N THR A 8 -19.63 1.38 -13.85
CA THR A 8 -20.95 0.91 -13.40
C THR A 8 -21.79 1.97 -12.69
N GLY A 9 -21.19 3.05 -12.28
CA GLY A 9 -21.86 4.14 -11.58
C GLY A 9 -22.49 5.20 -12.50
N ARG A 10 -23.13 6.19 -11.90
CA ARG A 10 -23.73 7.32 -12.62
C ARG A 10 -22.71 8.30 -13.19
N ARG A 11 -21.44 8.17 -12.81
CA ARG A 11 -20.33 9.00 -13.27
C ARG A 11 -19.45 8.20 -14.20
N VAL A 12 -19.18 8.73 -15.37
CA VAL A 12 -18.19 8.19 -16.26
C VAL A 12 -16.81 8.57 -15.74
N SER A 13 -16.06 7.57 -15.30
CA SER A 13 -14.65 7.73 -14.97
C SER A 13 -13.89 6.65 -15.74
N SER A 14 -12.89 7.05 -16.49
CA SER A 14 -11.99 6.12 -17.19
C SER A 14 -11.02 5.42 -16.26
N GLY A 15 -10.99 5.83 -15.00
CA GLY A 15 -10.14 5.24 -13.98
C GLY A 15 -9.63 6.26 -12.98
N GLY A 16 -8.70 5.85 -12.17
CA GLY A 16 -8.00 6.69 -11.20
C GLY A 16 -6.62 6.15 -10.92
N ALA A 17 -5.68 7.03 -10.66
CA ALA A 17 -4.34 6.66 -10.23
C ALA A 17 -4.11 7.05 -8.78
N LYS A 18 -3.64 6.11 -7.97
CA LYS A 18 -3.18 6.40 -6.61
C LYS A 18 -1.80 7.08 -6.68
N ILE A 19 -1.72 8.31 -6.23
CA ILE A 19 -0.48 9.00 -5.93
C ILE A 19 -0.35 9.04 -4.42
N ILE A 20 0.53 8.37 -3.81
CA ILE A 20 1.82 7.74 -4.14
C ILE A 20 1.70 6.24 -3.83
N PHE A 21 2.41 5.38 -4.59
CA PHE A 21 2.49 3.95 -4.28
C PHE A 21 3.36 3.70 -3.04
N SER A 22 4.53 4.32 -2.97
CA SER A 22 5.49 4.19 -1.88
C SER A 22 5.71 5.52 -1.19
N ASP A 23 5.94 5.53 0.12
CA ASP A 23 6.43 6.70 0.83
C ASP A 23 7.68 7.25 0.15
N THR A 24 7.82 8.54 0.10
CA THR A 24 8.91 9.19 -0.61
C THR A 24 9.49 10.38 0.13
N ASN A 25 10.73 10.69 -0.21
CA ASN A 25 11.47 11.84 0.29
C ASN A 25 11.63 12.96 -0.76
N THR A 26 10.78 12.99 -1.80
CA THR A 26 11.00 13.77 -3.02
C THR A 26 10.41 15.18 -3.02
N HIS A 27 9.56 15.54 -2.06
CA HIS A 27 8.86 16.82 -2.07
C HIS A 27 8.99 17.52 -0.72
N HIS A 28 9.55 18.72 -0.75
CA HIS A 28 9.44 19.63 0.38
C HIS A 28 8.01 20.19 0.44
N ARG A 29 7.32 19.91 1.54
CA ARG A 29 6.04 20.52 1.89
C ARG A 29 6.09 20.95 3.36
N GLY A 30 6.54 22.17 3.61
CA GLY A 30 6.79 22.66 4.96
C GLY A 30 8.11 22.10 5.52
N GLU A 31 8.12 21.73 6.79
CA GLU A 31 9.33 21.31 7.50
C GLU A 31 9.75 19.86 7.22
N GLU A 32 8.85 19.01 6.71
CA GLU A 32 9.12 17.61 6.44
C GLU A 32 9.19 17.31 4.94
N ASN A 33 10.33 16.82 4.49
CA ASN A 33 10.53 16.35 3.12
C ASN A 33 9.95 14.95 2.87
N TYR A 34 9.44 14.29 3.90
CA TYR A 34 9.00 12.91 3.86
C TYR A 34 7.47 12.79 3.78
N ARG A 35 6.99 12.08 2.78
CA ARG A 35 5.55 11.80 2.59
C ARG A 35 5.24 10.37 2.97
N ARG A 36 4.39 10.19 3.97
CA ARG A 36 3.94 8.90 4.50
C ARG A 36 2.58 8.45 3.93
N SER A 37 2.21 8.93 2.76
CA SER A 37 0.92 8.63 2.14
C SER A 37 0.95 7.45 1.16
N GLY A 38 2.08 6.76 1.05
CA GLY A 38 2.23 5.53 0.27
C GLY A 38 1.44 4.36 0.85
N VAL A 39 1.12 3.39 0.01
CA VAL A 39 0.58 2.10 0.44
C VAL A 39 1.67 1.14 0.91
N THR A 40 2.91 1.40 0.50
CA THR A 40 4.11 0.76 1.04
C THR A 40 5.02 1.82 1.66
N ASP A 41 5.96 1.39 2.50
CA ASP A 41 7.07 2.21 2.94
C ASP A 41 8.14 2.38 1.81
N PRO A 42 9.23 3.16 2.01
CA PRO A 42 10.25 3.33 1.00
C PRO A 42 11.02 2.05 0.65
N MET A 43 11.09 1.09 1.56
CA MET A 43 11.73 -0.22 1.36
C MET A 43 10.75 -1.28 0.83
N ARG A 44 9.56 -0.85 0.36
CA ARG A 44 8.49 -1.69 -0.18
C ARG A 44 7.84 -2.64 0.83
N ILE A 45 7.89 -2.30 2.12
CA ILE A 45 7.11 -3.01 3.14
C ILE A 45 5.66 -2.57 3.02
N GLU A 46 4.77 -3.54 2.89
CA GLU A 46 3.33 -3.33 2.73
C GLU A 46 2.71 -2.81 4.02
N LYS A 47 1.89 -1.76 3.90
CA LYS A 47 1.08 -1.21 4.98
C LYS A 47 -0.36 -1.73 4.89
N ASP A 48 -1.18 -1.48 5.91
CA ASP A 48 -2.61 -1.82 5.88
C ASP A 48 -3.32 -1.30 4.62
N ALA A 49 -2.92 -0.11 4.15
CA ALA A 49 -3.47 0.47 2.93
C ALA A 49 -3.18 -0.35 1.67
N PHE A 50 -2.05 -1.08 1.61
CA PHE A 50 -1.73 -1.99 0.51
C PHE A 50 -2.76 -3.12 0.45
N PHE A 51 -2.98 -3.79 1.57
CA PHE A 51 -3.94 -4.90 1.66
C PHE A 51 -5.38 -4.45 1.42
N ALA A 52 -5.76 -3.25 1.90
CA ALA A 52 -7.06 -2.68 1.60
C ALA A 52 -7.27 -2.43 0.09
N HIS A 53 -6.24 -1.95 -0.62
CA HIS A 53 -6.29 -1.80 -2.07
C HIS A 53 -6.34 -3.14 -2.79
N GLN A 54 -5.60 -4.15 -2.30
CA GLN A 54 -5.65 -5.50 -2.84
C GLN A 54 -7.06 -6.10 -2.76
N VAL A 55 -7.73 -5.97 -1.60
CA VAL A 55 -9.12 -6.41 -1.44
C VAL A 55 -10.06 -5.70 -2.42
N MET A 56 -9.92 -4.37 -2.58
CA MET A 56 -10.74 -3.62 -3.54
C MET A 56 -10.46 -4.05 -4.98
N TRP A 57 -9.21 -4.33 -5.32
CA TRP A 57 -8.82 -4.84 -6.64
C TRP A 57 -9.44 -6.20 -6.91
N ASN A 58 -9.34 -7.13 -5.98
CA ASN A 58 -9.96 -8.45 -6.07
C ASN A 58 -11.50 -8.35 -6.20
N GLY A 59 -12.14 -7.43 -5.48
CA GLY A 59 -13.58 -7.25 -5.58
C GLY A 59 -14.08 -6.58 -6.87
N TRP A 60 -13.21 -5.86 -7.60
CA TRP A 60 -13.62 -5.09 -8.77
C TRP A 60 -13.01 -5.54 -10.09
N VAL A 61 -11.81 -6.09 -10.06
CA VAL A 61 -11.02 -6.41 -11.26
C VAL A 61 -10.71 -7.90 -11.33
N ASP A 62 -10.01 -8.43 -10.35
CA ASP A 62 -9.63 -9.84 -10.26
C ASP A 62 -10.65 -10.59 -9.40
N THR A 63 -11.88 -10.64 -9.86
CA THR A 63 -13.02 -11.17 -9.10
C THR A 63 -13.03 -12.68 -8.92
N GLU A 64 -12.02 -13.37 -9.40
CA GLU A 64 -11.77 -14.80 -9.19
C GLU A 64 -11.16 -15.10 -7.83
N GLU A 65 -10.60 -14.09 -7.17
CA GLU A 65 -9.94 -14.23 -5.86
C GLU A 65 -10.75 -13.51 -4.78
N ASP A 66 -11.20 -14.26 -3.80
CA ASP A 66 -11.80 -13.70 -2.59
C ASP A 66 -10.73 -13.35 -1.57
N ASN A 67 -10.88 -12.20 -0.93
CA ASN A 67 -9.89 -11.71 0.02
C ASN A 67 -10.54 -11.02 1.23
N THR A 68 -9.87 -11.16 2.38
CA THR A 68 -10.28 -10.54 3.66
C THR A 68 -9.02 -10.09 4.40
N TYR A 69 -9.08 -8.91 5.03
CA TYR A 69 -7.97 -8.39 5.80
C TYR A 69 -8.46 -7.58 7.00
N ILE A 70 -7.91 -7.87 8.19
CA ILE A 70 -8.14 -7.08 9.42
C ILE A 70 -7.12 -5.95 9.44
N ILE A 71 -7.57 -4.70 9.55
CA ILE A 71 -6.71 -3.53 9.61
C ILE A 71 -6.06 -3.42 10.99
N GLY A 72 -4.73 -3.40 11.01
CA GLY A 72 -3.92 -3.23 12.21
C GLY A 72 -3.50 -4.54 12.89
N HIS A 73 -3.07 -4.41 14.13
CA HIS A 73 -2.58 -5.51 14.97
C HIS A 73 -3.56 -5.85 16.10
N TRP A 74 -3.26 -6.94 16.84
CA TRP A 74 -4.04 -7.34 18.02
C TRP A 74 -3.17 -7.43 19.28
N ASN A 75 -2.44 -6.33 19.58
CA ASN A 75 -1.65 -6.16 20.80
C ASN A 75 -2.01 -4.81 21.46
N TYR A 76 -2.81 -4.86 22.51
CA TYR A 76 -3.28 -3.68 23.22
C TYR A 76 -3.15 -3.86 24.73
N PRO A 77 -3.13 -2.76 25.53
CA PRO A 77 -3.26 -2.86 26.98
C PRO A 77 -4.57 -3.56 27.38
N ALA A 78 -4.55 -4.21 28.56
CA ALA A 78 -5.76 -4.79 29.14
C ALA A 78 -6.87 -3.73 29.27
N ASN A 79 -8.12 -4.17 29.12
CA ASN A 79 -9.33 -3.31 29.17
C ASN A 79 -9.46 -2.30 28.01
N THR A 80 -8.64 -2.38 26.97
CA THR A 80 -8.84 -1.56 25.76
C THR A 80 -10.14 -1.99 25.08
N VAL A 81 -10.98 -1.02 24.74
CA VAL A 81 -12.18 -1.22 23.89
C VAL A 81 -12.03 -0.30 22.69
N LYS A 82 -12.13 -0.85 21.50
CA LYS A 82 -11.91 -0.10 20.26
C LYS A 82 -12.72 -0.67 19.09
N PRO A 83 -12.96 0.11 18.04
CA PRO A 83 -13.49 -0.43 16.80
C PRO A 83 -12.43 -1.32 16.11
N VAL A 84 -12.90 -2.38 15.46
CA VAL A 84 -12.12 -3.20 14.54
C VAL A 84 -12.65 -2.98 13.13
N TYR A 85 -11.73 -2.77 12.19
CA TYR A 85 -12.04 -2.56 10.79
C TYR A 85 -11.55 -3.75 9.99
N VAL A 86 -12.43 -4.26 9.13
CA VAL A 86 -12.12 -5.37 8.22
C VAL A 86 -12.46 -4.93 6.80
N VAL A 87 -11.58 -5.20 5.87
CA VAL A 87 -11.86 -5.06 4.43
C VAL A 87 -12.01 -6.45 3.83
N SER A 88 -13.04 -6.64 3.01
CA SER A 88 -13.35 -7.94 2.42
C SER A 88 -14.14 -7.82 1.12
N THR A 89 -13.95 -8.81 0.23
CA THR A 89 -14.77 -9.02 -0.97
C THR A 89 -16.13 -9.64 -0.66
N GLY A 90 -16.32 -10.17 0.57
CA GLY A 90 -17.55 -10.83 1.00
C GLY A 90 -18.77 -9.92 1.09
N GLU A 91 -19.95 -10.51 1.10
CA GLU A 91 -21.21 -9.80 1.36
C GLU A 91 -21.44 -9.56 2.86
N GLU A 92 -20.97 -10.49 3.68
CA GLU A 92 -21.00 -10.43 5.13
C GLU A 92 -19.65 -10.84 5.71
N VAL A 93 -19.30 -10.24 6.83
CA VAL A 93 -18.11 -10.60 7.62
C VAL A 93 -18.51 -10.82 9.06
N GLU A 94 -18.08 -11.93 9.63
CA GLU A 94 -18.22 -12.24 11.05
C GLU A 94 -16.85 -12.23 11.72
N LEU A 95 -16.77 -11.63 12.90
CA LEU A 95 -15.55 -11.50 13.68
C LEU A 95 -15.56 -12.50 14.85
N PHE A 96 -14.45 -13.18 15.04
CA PHE A 96 -14.26 -14.14 16.13
C PHE A 96 -13.07 -13.73 16.99
N LEU A 97 -13.22 -13.81 18.29
CA LEU A 97 -12.13 -13.66 19.25
C LEU A 97 -11.99 -14.96 20.06
N ASN A 98 -10.85 -15.62 19.91
CA ASN A 98 -10.58 -16.93 20.55
C ASN A 98 -11.69 -17.94 20.24
N SER A 99 -12.12 -18.01 18.98
CA SER A 99 -13.20 -18.86 18.47
C SER A 99 -14.62 -18.50 18.95
N GLN A 100 -14.77 -17.46 19.76
CA GLN A 100 -16.08 -16.93 20.15
C GLN A 100 -16.52 -15.86 19.15
N SER A 101 -17.71 -16.02 18.56
CA SER A 101 -18.29 -15.03 17.67
C SER A 101 -18.57 -13.71 18.41
N LEU A 102 -18.18 -12.62 17.80
CA LEU A 102 -18.52 -11.26 18.20
C LEU A 102 -19.65 -10.68 17.33
N GLY A 103 -20.20 -11.51 16.42
CA GLY A 103 -21.26 -11.13 15.51
C GLY A 103 -20.76 -10.62 14.16
N LYS A 104 -21.71 -10.14 13.33
CA LYS A 104 -21.46 -9.63 11.99
C LYS A 104 -21.17 -8.15 12.03
N GLY A 105 -20.20 -7.72 11.21
CA GLY A 105 -19.80 -6.33 11.07
C GLY A 105 -20.84 -5.49 10.31
N LYS A 106 -20.93 -4.21 10.64
CA LYS A 106 -21.69 -3.24 9.88
C LYS A 106 -20.94 -2.93 8.58
N ARG A 107 -21.56 -3.22 7.43
CA ARG A 107 -21.04 -2.84 6.12
C ARG A 107 -21.29 -1.35 5.89
N GLU A 108 -20.24 -0.53 5.90
CA GLU A 108 -20.37 0.91 5.71
C GLU A 108 -20.21 1.33 4.25
N TYR A 109 -19.27 0.67 3.56
CA TYR A 109 -19.00 0.81 2.14
C TYR A 109 -18.85 -0.59 1.53
N ASN A 110 -18.69 -0.68 0.21
CA ASN A 110 -18.67 -1.97 -0.48
C ASN A 110 -17.73 -3.01 0.12
N PHE A 111 -16.58 -2.58 0.65
CA PHE A 111 -15.54 -3.48 1.16
C PHE A 111 -15.20 -3.27 2.63
N LEU A 112 -15.74 -2.24 3.29
CA LEU A 112 -15.42 -1.92 4.67
C LEU A 112 -16.53 -2.43 5.61
N PHE A 113 -16.10 -3.22 6.59
CA PHE A 113 -16.93 -3.73 7.69
C PHE A 113 -16.39 -3.21 9.01
N THR A 114 -17.26 -2.63 9.83
CA THR A 114 -16.91 -2.06 11.12
C THR A 114 -17.56 -2.88 12.24
N PHE A 115 -16.74 -3.17 13.26
CA PHE A 115 -17.16 -3.81 14.50
C PHE A 115 -16.89 -2.83 15.64
N ASP A 116 -17.94 -2.23 16.17
CA ASP A 116 -17.83 -1.26 17.25
C ASP A 116 -17.58 -1.94 18.60
N ASN A 117 -16.89 -1.24 19.50
CA ASN A 117 -16.73 -1.61 20.91
C ASN A 117 -16.18 -3.03 21.17
N VAL A 118 -15.19 -3.47 20.36
CA VAL A 118 -14.54 -4.75 20.58
C VAL A 118 -13.58 -4.64 21.77
N ALA A 119 -13.87 -5.38 22.82
CA ALA A 119 -13.02 -5.47 24.00
C ALA A 119 -11.80 -6.35 23.71
N PHE A 120 -10.61 -5.83 23.98
CA PHE A 120 -9.38 -6.60 23.81
C PHE A 120 -9.31 -7.75 24.83
N LYS A 121 -9.03 -8.92 24.30
CA LYS A 121 -8.53 -10.09 25.03
C LYS A 121 -7.39 -10.70 24.24
N ALA A 122 -6.31 -11.07 24.91
CA ALA A 122 -5.19 -11.75 24.26
C ALA A 122 -5.64 -13.04 23.57
N GLY A 123 -5.08 -13.29 22.39
CA GLY A 123 -5.37 -14.47 21.60
C GLY A 123 -5.53 -14.19 20.12
N LYS A 124 -6.36 -14.98 19.42
CA LYS A 124 -6.58 -14.91 17.97
C LYS A 124 -7.85 -14.11 17.67
N LEU A 125 -7.71 -13.02 16.92
CA LEU A 125 -8.81 -12.29 16.30
C LEU A 125 -8.90 -12.73 14.85
N GLU A 126 -10.06 -13.24 14.40
CA GLU A 126 -10.27 -13.82 13.07
C GLU A 126 -11.52 -13.25 12.43
N ALA A 127 -11.40 -12.78 11.19
CA ALA A 127 -12.51 -12.36 10.36
C ALA A 127 -12.80 -13.46 9.33
N VAL A 128 -14.06 -13.85 9.21
CA VAL A 128 -14.55 -14.83 8.24
C VAL A 128 -15.58 -14.17 7.36
N SER A 129 -15.38 -14.27 6.05
CA SER A 129 -16.23 -13.65 5.05
C SER A 129 -17.12 -14.65 4.36
N TYR A 130 -18.34 -14.24 4.06
CA TYR A 130 -19.37 -15.07 3.44
C TYR A 130 -19.91 -14.42 2.18
N ASN A 131 -20.28 -15.24 1.21
CA ASN A 131 -21.03 -14.79 0.02
C ASN A 131 -22.54 -14.68 0.31
N LYS A 132 -23.33 -14.25 -0.68
CA LYS A 132 -24.79 -14.13 -0.58
C LYS A 132 -25.52 -15.42 -0.20
N ALA A 133 -24.92 -16.59 -0.46
CA ALA A 133 -25.48 -17.89 -0.09
C ALA A 133 -25.07 -18.34 1.33
N GLY A 134 -24.37 -17.51 2.07
CA GLY A 134 -23.86 -17.82 3.40
C GLY A 134 -22.68 -18.81 3.41
N LYS A 135 -22.08 -19.07 2.25
CA LYS A 135 -20.87 -19.91 2.15
C LYS A 135 -19.63 -19.07 2.47
N GLU A 136 -18.75 -19.61 3.33
CA GLU A 136 -17.43 -19.01 3.56
C GLU A 136 -16.63 -18.96 2.28
N ILE A 137 -16.00 -17.79 2.02
CA ILE A 137 -15.19 -17.54 0.84
C ILE A 137 -13.75 -17.14 1.17
N SER A 138 -13.53 -16.51 2.32
CA SER A 138 -12.20 -16.07 2.74
C SER A 138 -12.14 -15.87 4.25
N ARG A 139 -10.94 -15.98 4.82
CA ARG A 139 -10.67 -15.66 6.22
C ARG A 139 -9.30 -15.04 6.41
N TYR A 140 -9.18 -14.22 7.43
CA TYR A 140 -7.92 -13.63 7.85
C TYR A 140 -7.85 -13.52 9.37
N ALA A 141 -6.66 -13.71 9.93
CA ALA A 141 -6.49 -13.64 11.38
C ALA A 141 -5.22 -12.89 11.77
N VAL A 142 -5.33 -12.15 12.86
CA VAL A 142 -4.21 -11.57 13.61
C VAL A 142 -4.21 -12.15 15.01
N SER A 143 -3.03 -12.26 15.62
CA SER A 143 -2.91 -12.79 16.98
C SER A 143 -2.15 -11.84 17.88
N THR A 144 -2.46 -11.85 19.14
CA THR A 144 -1.59 -11.25 20.15
C THR A 144 -0.26 -11.99 20.14
N VAL A 145 0.82 -11.26 20.11
CA VAL A 145 2.18 -11.77 20.17
C VAL A 145 2.79 -11.50 21.53
N GLY A 146 3.74 -12.35 21.90
CA GLY A 146 4.47 -12.24 23.16
C GLY A 146 5.56 -11.18 23.14
N GLU A 147 6.41 -11.19 24.18
CA GLU A 147 7.56 -10.32 24.26
C GLU A 147 8.60 -10.66 23.18
N PRO A 148 9.35 -9.68 22.70
CA PRO A 148 10.42 -9.89 21.74
C PRO A 148 11.44 -10.91 22.24
N ALA A 149 11.68 -11.96 21.46
CA ALA A 149 12.56 -13.08 21.83
C ALA A 149 13.70 -13.34 20.83
N GLY A 150 13.63 -12.78 19.62
CA GLY A 150 14.63 -13.00 18.59
C GLY A 150 14.48 -12.13 17.37
N LEU A 151 15.42 -12.33 16.44
CA LEU A 151 15.42 -11.70 15.11
C LEU A 151 15.21 -12.80 14.05
N LYS A 152 14.36 -12.52 13.08
CA LYS A 152 14.16 -13.37 11.90
C LYS A 152 14.66 -12.62 10.67
N LEU A 153 15.51 -13.27 9.88
CA LEU A 153 16.02 -12.73 8.61
C LEU A 153 15.43 -13.51 7.45
N THR A 154 15.01 -12.79 6.40
CA THR A 154 14.46 -13.37 5.16
C THR A 154 15.08 -12.64 3.97
N THR A 155 15.52 -13.40 2.96
CA THR A 155 16.03 -12.83 1.71
C THR A 155 14.90 -12.64 0.71
N ILE A 156 14.87 -11.48 0.07
CA ILE A 156 14.01 -11.14 -1.07
C ILE A 156 14.94 -10.79 -2.21
N GLN A 157 14.99 -11.64 -3.22
CA GLN A 157 15.89 -11.53 -4.38
C GLN A 157 15.19 -12.00 -5.65
N ASN A 158 15.84 -11.85 -6.80
CA ASN A 158 15.35 -12.39 -8.05
C ASN A 158 15.04 -13.90 -7.89
N PRO A 159 13.86 -14.39 -8.33
CA PRO A 159 13.53 -15.81 -8.29
C PRO A 159 14.54 -16.72 -9.01
N GLU A 160 15.25 -16.21 -10.01
CA GLU A 160 16.30 -16.94 -10.74
C GLU A 160 17.66 -16.96 -10.01
N GLY A 161 17.75 -16.29 -8.86
CA GLY A 161 18.95 -16.22 -8.03
C GLY A 161 19.54 -14.83 -7.93
N PHE A 162 20.55 -14.70 -7.08
CA PHE A 162 21.31 -13.46 -6.87
C PHE A 162 22.59 -13.53 -7.70
N HIS A 163 22.72 -12.68 -8.73
CA HIS A 163 23.78 -12.78 -9.73
C HIS A 163 24.95 -11.85 -9.44
N ALA A 164 26.17 -12.37 -9.62
CA ALA A 164 27.41 -11.61 -9.42
C ALA A 164 27.74 -10.73 -10.64
N ASP A 165 26.85 -9.82 -10.99
CA ASP A 165 27.01 -8.90 -12.13
C ASP A 165 27.43 -7.48 -11.71
N GLY A 166 27.57 -7.21 -10.41
CA GLY A 166 27.94 -5.91 -9.86
C GLY A 166 26.78 -4.91 -9.75
N ALA A 167 25.58 -5.33 -10.16
CA ALA A 167 24.37 -4.48 -10.17
C ALA A 167 23.16 -5.12 -9.49
N ASP A 168 23.09 -6.44 -9.45
CA ASP A 168 21.95 -7.18 -8.87
C ASP A 168 21.82 -6.89 -7.37
N LEU A 169 20.57 -6.83 -6.91
CA LEU A 169 20.20 -6.39 -5.57
C LEU A 169 19.44 -7.49 -4.83
N ALA A 170 19.71 -7.59 -3.53
CA ALA A 170 18.88 -8.36 -2.62
C ALA A 170 18.44 -7.49 -1.44
N LEU A 171 17.18 -7.64 -1.04
CA LEU A 171 16.65 -7.08 0.19
C LEU A 171 16.72 -8.15 1.29
N ILE A 172 17.22 -7.78 2.44
CA ILE A 172 17.22 -8.62 3.63
C ILE A 172 16.22 -8.05 4.60
N GLN A 173 15.09 -8.71 4.71
CA GLN A 173 14.06 -8.35 5.68
C GLN A 173 14.47 -8.84 7.05
N VAL A 174 14.40 -7.96 8.04
CA VAL A 174 14.56 -8.26 9.45
C VAL A 174 13.24 -8.05 10.17
N GLU A 175 12.85 -9.03 10.97
CA GLU A 175 11.68 -8.95 11.85
C GLU A 175 12.13 -9.22 13.28
N VAL A 176 11.62 -8.39 14.21
CA VAL A 176 11.66 -8.72 15.64
C VAL A 176 10.50 -9.64 15.93
N VAL A 177 10.79 -10.83 16.47
CA VAL A 177 9.81 -11.88 16.67
C VAL A 177 9.74 -12.33 18.13
N ASP A 178 8.59 -12.82 18.53
CA ASP A 178 8.40 -13.49 19.81
C ASP A 178 8.97 -14.94 19.78
N LYS A 179 8.80 -15.67 20.89
CA LYS A 179 9.24 -17.06 21.01
C LYS A 179 8.60 -18.02 20.00
N ASP A 180 7.43 -17.67 19.46
CA ASP A 180 6.68 -18.45 18.48
C ASP A 180 7.00 -18.03 17.04
N GLY A 181 7.96 -17.10 16.84
CA GLY A 181 8.39 -16.58 15.55
C GLY A 181 7.42 -15.57 14.92
N LYS A 182 6.48 -15.04 15.69
CA LYS A 182 5.52 -14.03 15.25
C LYS A 182 6.10 -12.64 15.42
N ARG A 183 5.92 -11.78 14.39
CA ARG A 183 6.41 -10.40 14.40
C ARG A 183 5.78 -9.59 15.52
N CYS A 184 6.63 -8.88 16.28
CA CYS A 184 6.23 -7.98 17.36
C CYS A 184 5.84 -6.60 16.82
N PRO A 185 4.56 -6.28 16.63
CA PRO A 185 4.12 -5.11 15.88
C PRO A 185 4.30 -3.77 16.62
N LEU A 186 4.72 -3.80 17.86
CA LEU A 186 4.98 -2.60 18.69
C LEU A 186 6.47 -2.33 18.87
N ASP A 187 7.34 -3.16 18.32
CA ASP A 187 8.78 -3.03 18.45
C ASP A 187 9.35 -2.00 17.46
N ASN A 188 10.16 -1.07 17.96
CA ASN A 188 10.79 0.00 17.19
C ASN A 188 12.29 0.11 17.49
N ARG A 189 12.93 -1.00 17.93
CA ARG A 189 14.35 -0.98 18.29
C ARG A 189 15.24 -0.81 17.05
N THR A 190 16.49 -0.45 17.32
CA THR A 190 17.53 -0.36 16.29
C THR A 190 18.22 -1.70 16.10
N ILE A 191 18.42 -2.09 14.86
CA ILE A 191 19.13 -3.30 14.45
C ILE A 191 20.48 -2.91 13.87
N GLN A 192 21.54 -3.54 14.35
CA GLN A 192 22.90 -3.41 13.85
C GLN A 192 23.22 -4.54 12.90
N PHE A 193 23.74 -4.22 11.71
CA PHE A 193 24.08 -5.20 10.69
C PHE A 193 25.60 -5.29 10.47
N ASP A 194 26.08 -6.52 10.21
CA ASP A 194 27.46 -6.84 9.82
C ASP A 194 27.45 -7.75 8.59
N LEU A 195 27.99 -7.25 7.47
CA LEU A 195 28.05 -7.93 6.18
C LEU A 195 29.47 -8.45 5.92
N LYS A 196 29.58 -9.72 5.52
CA LYS A 196 30.82 -10.36 5.09
C LYS A 196 30.63 -11.08 3.77
N GLY A 197 31.70 -11.08 2.93
CA GLY A 197 31.69 -11.76 1.63
C GLY A 197 31.61 -10.80 0.45
N ASN A 198 31.29 -11.34 -0.74
CA ASN A 198 31.38 -10.63 -2.02
C ASN A 198 30.07 -9.83 -2.32
N ALA A 199 29.74 -8.92 -1.43
CA ALA A 199 28.61 -7.98 -1.61
C ALA A 199 28.94 -6.62 -1.01
N GLU A 200 28.25 -5.61 -1.49
CA GLU A 200 28.33 -4.25 -0.98
C GLU A 200 27.09 -3.94 -0.12
N TRP A 201 27.33 -3.37 1.04
CA TRP A 201 26.30 -2.85 1.90
C TRP A 201 25.71 -1.57 1.31
N ARG A 202 24.37 -1.50 1.16
CA ARG A 202 23.67 -0.31 0.69
C ARG A 202 22.82 0.33 1.79
N GLY A 203 22.56 -0.40 2.88
CA GLY A 203 21.81 0.08 4.05
C GLY A 203 20.32 0.20 3.82
N GLY A 204 19.73 1.21 4.42
CA GLY A 204 18.33 1.59 4.25
C GLY A 204 18.17 2.69 3.21
N ILE A 205 17.12 3.53 3.41
CA ILE A 205 16.83 4.68 2.56
C ILE A 205 16.65 5.94 3.43
N ALA A 206 16.73 7.12 2.83
CA ALA A 206 16.44 8.36 3.53
C ALA A 206 14.93 8.48 3.84
N GLN A 207 14.61 8.85 5.08
CA GLN A 207 13.24 9.00 5.60
C GLN A 207 13.12 10.31 6.36
N GLY A 208 12.56 11.34 5.73
CA GLY A 208 12.48 12.66 6.32
C GLY A 208 13.86 13.27 6.55
N LYS A 209 14.13 13.63 7.79
CA LYS A 209 15.43 14.13 8.24
C LYS A 209 16.47 13.04 8.49
N ASP A 210 16.04 11.79 8.59
CA ASP A 210 16.90 10.65 8.87
C ASP A 210 17.39 10.03 7.59
N ASN A 211 18.68 9.73 7.52
CA ASN A 211 19.33 9.13 6.36
C ASN A 211 19.99 7.81 6.75
N TYR A 212 19.44 6.71 6.26
CA TYR A 212 19.93 5.37 6.52
C TYR A 212 20.68 4.77 5.32
N ILE A 213 20.93 5.54 4.27
CA ILE A 213 21.75 5.11 3.12
C ILE A 213 23.17 4.82 3.62
N LEU A 214 23.66 3.60 3.34
CA LEU A 214 24.95 3.06 3.81
C LEU A 214 25.06 2.92 5.35
N ASN A 215 24.05 3.31 6.11
CA ASN A 215 24.08 3.14 7.56
C ASN A 215 23.87 1.66 7.91
N THR A 216 24.74 1.13 8.77
CA THR A 216 24.66 -0.25 9.28
C THR A 216 23.74 -0.41 10.48
N SER A 217 23.17 0.69 10.96
CA SER A 217 22.27 0.75 12.10
C SER A 217 20.91 1.24 11.62
N LEU A 218 19.92 0.35 11.54
CA LEU A 218 18.59 0.64 11.00
C LEU A 218 17.53 0.39 12.06
N PRO A 219 16.58 1.33 12.30
CA PRO A 219 15.45 1.06 13.17
C PRO A 219 14.47 0.12 12.49
N VAL A 220 13.81 -0.75 13.24
CA VAL A 220 12.56 -1.37 12.79
C VAL A 220 11.40 -0.42 13.09
N GLU A 221 10.38 -0.43 12.25
CA GLU A 221 9.10 0.22 12.48
C GLU A 221 8.03 -0.87 12.49
N CYS A 222 7.25 -0.93 13.56
CA CYS A 222 6.31 -2.05 13.77
C CYS A 222 6.96 -3.45 13.69
N GLY A 223 8.17 -3.55 14.22
CA GLY A 223 8.92 -4.81 14.30
C GLY A 223 9.51 -5.31 13.00
N ILE A 224 9.59 -4.50 11.95
CA ILE A 224 10.11 -4.90 10.63
C ILE A 224 10.89 -3.77 9.97
N ASN A 225 11.93 -4.14 9.22
CA ASN A 225 12.60 -3.28 8.24
C ASN A 225 13.29 -4.14 7.18
N ARG A 226 13.84 -3.50 6.15
CA ARG A 226 14.62 -4.14 5.10
C ARG A 226 15.95 -3.41 4.92
N ALA A 227 17.01 -4.18 4.73
CA ALA A 227 18.31 -3.69 4.33
C ALA A 227 18.60 -4.09 2.88
N LEU A 228 19.30 -3.23 2.15
CA LEU A 228 19.66 -3.44 0.76
C LEU A 228 21.14 -3.82 0.66
N ILE A 229 21.45 -4.88 -0.07
CA ILE A 229 22.81 -5.29 -0.46
C ILE A 229 22.88 -5.39 -1.99
N ARG A 230 24.07 -5.13 -2.53
CA ARG A 230 24.37 -5.21 -3.96
C ARG A 230 25.45 -6.26 -4.20
N SER A 231 25.33 -7.06 -5.25
CA SER A 231 26.36 -8.00 -5.66
C SER A 231 27.64 -7.29 -6.10
N THR A 232 28.77 -7.97 -5.98
CA THR A 232 30.00 -7.64 -6.72
C THR A 232 30.08 -8.46 -8.02
N THR A 233 31.11 -8.27 -8.82
CA THR A 233 31.37 -9.11 -10.01
C THR A 233 32.06 -10.44 -9.67
N GLN A 234 32.29 -10.69 -8.38
CA GLN A 234 32.90 -11.94 -7.88
C GLN A 234 31.80 -12.76 -7.20
N ALA A 235 31.50 -13.92 -7.78
CA ALA A 235 30.53 -14.85 -7.18
C ALA A 235 31.10 -15.46 -5.88
N GLY A 236 30.19 -15.81 -4.97
CA GLY A 236 30.56 -16.46 -3.73
C GLY A 236 29.56 -16.26 -2.59
N LYS A 237 29.98 -16.75 -1.45
CA LYS A 237 29.18 -16.73 -0.22
C LYS A 237 29.18 -15.35 0.43
N ILE A 238 27.99 -14.95 0.86
CA ILE A 238 27.71 -13.72 1.60
C ILE A 238 27.10 -14.10 2.94
N THR A 239 27.55 -13.51 4.02
CA THR A 239 26.98 -13.72 5.35
C THR A 239 26.56 -12.38 5.93
N LEU A 240 25.30 -12.24 6.32
CA LEU A 240 24.78 -11.07 7.01
C LEU A 240 24.35 -11.45 8.43
N THR A 241 24.87 -10.74 9.41
CA THR A 241 24.48 -10.87 10.81
C THR A 241 23.74 -9.64 11.27
N ALA A 242 22.60 -9.83 11.90
CA ALA A 242 21.79 -8.79 12.56
C ALA A 242 21.87 -8.94 14.07
N LYS A 243 22.02 -7.83 14.78
CA LYS A 243 22.10 -7.75 16.25
C LYS A 243 21.15 -6.68 16.76
N ALA A 244 20.54 -6.94 17.91
CA ALA A 244 19.74 -5.96 18.61
C ALA A 244 19.94 -6.11 20.11
N GLU A 245 19.80 -5.01 20.83
CA GLU A 245 19.94 -5.02 22.30
C GLU A 245 18.90 -5.95 22.92
N GLY A 246 19.35 -6.79 23.83
CA GLY A 246 18.51 -7.73 24.58
C GLY A 246 17.98 -8.93 23.78
N LEU A 247 18.42 -9.12 22.52
CA LEU A 247 18.02 -10.26 21.68
C LEU A 247 19.22 -11.08 21.18
N PRO A 248 19.05 -12.38 20.97
CA PRO A 248 20.04 -13.19 20.25
C PRO A 248 20.28 -12.64 18.86
N SER A 249 21.53 -12.68 18.40
CA SER A 249 21.89 -12.33 17.03
C SER A 249 21.34 -13.37 16.04
N ALA A 250 20.91 -12.91 14.87
CA ALA A 250 20.51 -13.77 13.77
C ALA A 250 21.50 -13.62 12.60
N THR A 251 21.72 -14.71 11.86
CA THR A 251 22.62 -14.73 10.71
C THR A 251 21.94 -15.43 9.54
N ILE A 252 22.06 -14.84 8.35
CA ILE A 252 21.62 -15.44 7.09
C ILE A 252 22.80 -15.54 6.13
N THR A 253 22.78 -16.59 5.31
CA THR A 253 23.79 -16.82 4.28
C THR A 253 23.12 -16.82 2.91
N LEU A 254 23.73 -16.09 1.97
CA LEU A 254 23.35 -16.06 0.57
C LEU A 254 24.53 -16.51 -0.27
N GLU A 255 24.27 -16.87 -1.51
CA GLU A 255 25.29 -17.17 -2.49
C GLU A 255 24.97 -16.43 -3.79
N THR A 256 25.98 -15.78 -4.38
CA THR A 256 25.81 -15.15 -5.69
C THR A 256 26.26 -16.11 -6.79
N LEU A 257 25.44 -16.17 -7.85
CA LEU A 257 25.66 -16.97 -9.04
C LEU A 257 26.65 -16.27 -9.99
N PRO A 258 27.63 -17.00 -10.56
CA PRO A 258 28.60 -16.40 -11.47
C PRO A 258 27.93 -15.95 -12.77
N VAL A 259 28.30 -14.75 -13.24
CA VAL A 259 27.83 -14.17 -14.50
C VAL A 259 29.03 -13.61 -15.26
N LYS A 260 29.02 -13.77 -16.59
CA LYS A 260 30.02 -13.14 -17.43
C LYS A 260 29.77 -11.63 -17.53
N VAL A 261 30.69 -10.85 -17.03
CA VAL A 261 30.69 -9.38 -17.13
C VAL A 261 31.84 -8.95 -18.03
N SER A 262 31.59 -8.07 -18.98
CA SER A 262 32.54 -7.49 -19.89
C SER A 262 32.37 -5.98 -19.96
N ASN A 263 33.44 -5.23 -19.73
CA ASN A 263 33.41 -3.76 -19.72
C ASN A 263 32.34 -3.16 -18.78
N GLY A 264 32.13 -3.79 -17.61
CA GLY A 264 31.13 -3.37 -16.63
C GLY A 264 29.67 -3.70 -16.99
N LEU A 265 29.43 -4.44 -18.07
CA LEU A 265 28.12 -4.86 -18.52
C LEU A 265 27.95 -6.38 -18.40
N SER A 266 26.85 -6.81 -17.85
CA SER A 266 26.39 -8.19 -17.86
C SER A 266 25.60 -8.45 -19.14
N THR A 267 25.80 -9.64 -19.74
CA THR A 267 24.95 -10.13 -20.82
C THR A 267 23.72 -10.87 -20.32
N TYR A 268 23.63 -11.06 -19.01
CA TYR A 268 22.48 -11.69 -18.38
C TYR A 268 21.34 -10.67 -18.23
N LEU A 269 20.18 -11.03 -18.77
CA LEU A 269 18.92 -10.29 -18.57
C LEU A 269 17.98 -11.19 -17.77
N PRO A 270 17.54 -10.76 -16.58
CA PRO A 270 16.60 -11.53 -15.79
C PRO A 270 15.32 -11.78 -16.61
N GLN A 271 14.91 -13.03 -16.74
CA GLN A 271 13.63 -13.38 -17.28
C GLN A 271 12.59 -13.24 -16.16
N MET A 272 11.71 -12.29 -16.30
CA MET A 272 10.62 -12.13 -15.33
C MET A 272 9.53 -13.17 -15.65
N THR A 273 9.45 -14.20 -14.81
CA THR A 273 8.38 -15.22 -14.89
C THR A 273 7.04 -14.75 -14.32
N LEU A 274 6.91 -13.45 -14.02
CA LEU A 274 5.65 -12.88 -13.58
C LEU A 274 4.63 -13.00 -14.71
N LYS A 275 3.53 -13.71 -14.45
CA LYS A 275 2.37 -13.70 -15.34
C LYS A 275 1.87 -12.28 -15.46
N GLY A 276 1.97 -11.71 -16.65
CA GLY A 276 1.38 -10.41 -16.94
C GLY A 276 -0.14 -10.49 -16.88
N ASN A 277 -0.80 -9.39 -16.56
CA ASN A 277 -2.26 -9.30 -16.62
C ASN A 277 -2.83 -9.62 -18.03
N LEU A 278 -1.99 -9.55 -19.03
CA LEU A 278 -2.32 -9.90 -20.43
C LEU A 278 -2.64 -11.39 -20.62
N ASP A 279 -2.17 -12.25 -19.71
CA ASP A 279 -2.44 -13.70 -19.77
C ASP A 279 -3.84 -14.07 -19.23
N LYS A 280 -4.57 -13.12 -18.69
CA LYS A 280 -5.91 -13.32 -18.11
C LYS A 280 -7.04 -13.34 -19.14
N GLY A 281 -6.71 -13.39 -20.42
CA GLY A 281 -7.68 -13.40 -21.51
C GLY A 281 -8.22 -12.02 -21.87
N LYS A 282 -9.28 -11.99 -22.67
CA LYS A 282 -9.90 -10.73 -23.10
C LYS A 282 -10.48 -10.00 -21.88
N THR A 283 -10.17 -8.71 -21.77
CA THR A 283 -10.85 -7.85 -20.81
C THR A 283 -12.36 -8.04 -20.95
N PRO A 284 -13.09 -8.34 -19.85
CA PRO A 284 -14.53 -8.47 -19.91
C PRO A 284 -15.13 -7.24 -20.59
N LEU A 285 -16.07 -7.43 -21.51
CA LEU A 285 -16.82 -6.33 -22.09
C LEU A 285 -17.52 -5.59 -20.96
N THR A 286 -16.94 -4.47 -20.54
CA THR A 286 -17.71 -3.51 -19.76
C THR A 286 -18.91 -3.11 -20.62
N PRO A 287 -20.13 -3.08 -20.05
CA PRO A 287 -21.26 -2.54 -20.78
C PRO A 287 -20.84 -1.18 -21.34
N SER A 288 -20.94 -1.01 -22.65
CA SER A 288 -20.65 0.28 -23.26
C SER A 288 -21.57 1.29 -22.61
N TYR A 289 -20.98 2.28 -21.97
CA TYR A 289 -21.73 3.37 -21.39
C TYR A 289 -22.41 4.13 -22.53
N LYS A 290 -23.72 4.04 -22.62
CA LYS A 290 -24.46 4.93 -23.51
C LYS A 290 -24.48 6.31 -22.85
N ASP A 291 -23.72 7.22 -23.40
CA ASP A 291 -23.78 8.60 -22.97
C ASP A 291 -25.18 9.13 -23.34
N THR A 292 -26.03 9.25 -22.33
CA THR A 292 -27.35 9.87 -22.45
C THR A 292 -27.30 11.35 -22.10
N LYS A 293 -26.09 11.89 -21.88
CA LYS A 293 -25.92 13.31 -21.60
C LYS A 293 -26.27 14.11 -22.83
N ARG A 294 -27.23 15.01 -22.69
CA ARG A 294 -27.43 16.09 -23.64
C ARG A 294 -26.33 17.12 -23.39
N ASP A 295 -25.75 17.66 -24.42
CA ASP A 295 -24.89 18.82 -24.34
C ASP A 295 -25.65 19.96 -23.68
N ILE A 296 -25.32 20.25 -22.43
CA ILE A 296 -25.83 21.39 -21.71
C ILE A 296 -24.90 22.54 -22.02
N ARG A 297 -25.34 23.46 -22.88
CA ARG A 297 -24.56 24.67 -23.18
C ARG A 297 -24.95 25.79 -22.25
N ILE A 298 -23.97 26.44 -21.70
CA ILE A 298 -24.16 27.71 -20.98
C ILE A 298 -24.53 28.76 -22.02
N VAL A 299 -25.70 29.38 -21.84
CA VAL A 299 -26.22 30.42 -22.77
C VAL A 299 -25.82 31.80 -22.32
N SER A 300 -25.76 32.00 -21.04
CA SER A 300 -25.34 33.25 -20.43
C SER A 300 -24.85 33.04 -19.01
N ALA A 301 -24.05 33.94 -18.52
CA ALA A 301 -23.61 33.96 -17.13
C ALA A 301 -23.66 35.39 -16.58
N LYS A 302 -23.76 35.50 -15.26
CA LYS A 302 -23.57 36.73 -14.50
C LYS A 302 -22.61 36.45 -13.35
N ALA A 303 -21.75 37.41 -13.06
CA ALA A 303 -20.79 37.29 -11.96
C ALA A 303 -20.92 38.47 -11.01
N GLY A 304 -20.45 38.28 -9.78
CA GLY A 304 -20.45 39.33 -8.75
C GLY A 304 -19.42 40.43 -9.02
N ALA A 305 -18.33 40.09 -9.73
CA ALA A 305 -17.32 41.04 -10.17
C ALA A 305 -16.86 40.72 -11.60
N ASN A 306 -16.28 41.71 -12.32
CA ASN A 306 -15.72 41.52 -13.65
C ASN A 306 -16.70 40.84 -14.62
N ASN A 307 -17.96 41.28 -14.60
CA ASN A 307 -19.05 40.65 -15.33
C ASN A 307 -18.89 40.72 -16.84
N GLU A 308 -18.08 41.66 -17.34
CA GLU A 308 -17.74 41.84 -18.76
C GLU A 308 -16.88 40.71 -19.31
N THR A 309 -16.12 40.02 -18.44
CA THR A 309 -15.27 38.88 -18.82
C THR A 309 -15.85 37.55 -18.42
N VAL A 310 -17.04 37.50 -17.82
CA VAL A 310 -17.64 36.27 -17.30
C VAL A 310 -17.79 35.16 -18.34
N ASN A 311 -18.01 35.52 -19.61
CA ASN A 311 -18.12 34.57 -20.71
C ASN A 311 -16.82 33.80 -20.98
N GLN A 312 -15.67 34.35 -20.57
CA GLN A 312 -14.37 33.67 -20.69
C GLN A 312 -14.22 32.44 -19.78
N SER A 313 -15.12 32.28 -18.81
CA SER A 313 -15.15 31.07 -17.97
C SER A 313 -15.76 29.85 -18.66
N PHE A 314 -16.35 30.01 -19.87
CA PHE A 314 -17.00 28.92 -20.61
C PHE A 314 -16.95 29.08 -22.14
N ASP A 315 -15.97 29.81 -22.66
CA ASP A 315 -15.76 30.07 -24.09
C ASP A 315 -14.90 28.98 -24.79
N ASP A 316 -14.55 27.90 -24.06
CA ASP A 316 -13.71 26.79 -24.53
C ASP A 316 -12.32 27.22 -24.99
N ASN A 317 -11.80 28.34 -24.45
CA ASN A 317 -10.49 28.89 -24.76
C ASN A 317 -9.60 28.89 -23.50
N GLU A 318 -8.62 28.03 -23.45
CA GLU A 318 -7.69 27.87 -22.30
C GLU A 318 -6.79 29.14 -22.05
N ARG A 319 -6.82 30.11 -22.94
CA ARG A 319 -6.02 31.36 -22.83
C ARG A 319 -6.83 32.55 -22.30
N SER A 320 -8.13 32.40 -22.18
CA SER A 320 -9.03 33.39 -21.59
C SER A 320 -9.49 32.90 -20.23
N GLU A 321 -9.71 33.81 -19.29
CA GLU A 321 -10.17 33.49 -17.96
C GLU A 321 -11.03 34.59 -17.35
N TRP A 322 -11.99 34.23 -16.55
CA TRP A 322 -12.65 35.14 -15.64
C TRP A 322 -11.99 35.09 -14.28
N MET A 323 -11.66 36.26 -13.72
CA MET A 323 -11.11 36.38 -12.38
C MET A 323 -12.04 37.20 -11.48
N ASN A 324 -12.19 36.74 -10.24
CA ASN A 324 -12.84 37.52 -9.20
C ASN A 324 -11.98 38.71 -8.76
N ASP A 325 -12.62 39.70 -8.16
CA ASP A 325 -11.94 40.89 -7.58
C ASP A 325 -11.28 40.65 -6.22
N GLY A 326 -11.22 39.36 -5.77
CA GLY A 326 -10.62 38.96 -4.51
C GLY A 326 -11.53 39.11 -3.28
N LYS A 327 -12.76 39.57 -3.44
CA LYS A 327 -13.72 39.71 -2.33
C LYS A 327 -14.67 38.53 -2.26
N LEU A 328 -14.90 38.01 -1.07
CA LEU A 328 -15.81 36.87 -0.86
C LEU A 328 -17.25 37.19 -1.23
N SER A 329 -17.70 38.43 -1.03
CA SER A 329 -19.05 38.88 -1.36
C SER A 329 -19.37 38.89 -2.84
N THR A 330 -18.36 38.94 -3.69
CA THR A 330 -18.46 38.96 -5.17
C THR A 330 -17.97 37.69 -5.81
N ALA A 331 -17.54 36.69 -5.02
CA ALA A 331 -17.01 35.42 -5.50
C ALA A 331 -18.12 34.43 -5.91
N TRP A 332 -18.95 34.83 -6.85
CA TRP A 332 -20.03 33.98 -7.39
C TRP A 332 -20.22 34.18 -8.89
N ILE A 333 -20.60 33.09 -9.56
CA ILE A 333 -21.08 33.07 -10.94
C ILE A 333 -22.44 32.35 -10.96
N THR A 334 -23.40 32.97 -11.63
CA THR A 334 -24.69 32.33 -11.96
C THR A 334 -24.74 32.09 -13.45
N VAL A 335 -25.11 30.87 -13.87
CA VAL A 335 -25.18 30.50 -15.29
C VAL A 335 -26.60 30.07 -15.67
N SER A 336 -26.97 30.36 -16.92
CA SER A 336 -28.20 29.85 -17.55
C SER A 336 -27.82 28.78 -18.58
N TYR A 337 -28.53 27.67 -18.58
CA TYR A 337 -28.30 26.55 -19.47
C TYR A 337 -29.39 26.41 -20.53
N THR A 338 -29.07 25.78 -21.67
CA THR A 338 -29.99 25.52 -22.77
C THR A 338 -31.17 24.61 -22.36
N HIS A 339 -30.94 23.69 -21.40
CA HIS A 339 -32.00 22.77 -20.91
C HIS A 339 -31.82 22.52 -19.41
N LEU A 340 -32.67 23.10 -18.59
CA LEU A 340 -33.01 22.64 -17.28
C LEU A 340 -34.40 22.01 -17.34
N ARG A 341 -34.51 20.67 -17.29
CA ARG A 341 -35.73 20.05 -16.78
C ARG A 341 -35.45 19.67 -15.33
N ALA A 342 -36.20 20.27 -14.47
CA ALA A 342 -36.37 19.86 -13.08
C ALA A 342 -36.82 18.39 -12.99
#